data_e6ee776d45fb55cd069322a8eec978cf
#
_entry.id   e6ee776d45fb55cd069322a8eec978cf
#
_cell.length_a   1.000
_cell.length_b   1.000
_cell.length_c   1.000
_cell.angle_alpha   90.00
_cell.angle_beta   90.00
_cell.angle_gamma   90.00
#
_symmetry.space_group_name_H-M   'P 1'
#
loop_
_entity.id
_entity.type
_entity.pdbx_description
1 polymer ?
#
loop_
_entity_poly.entity_id
_entity_poly.type
_entity_poly.pdbx_seq_one_letter_code
_entity_poly.pdbx_strand_id
1 'polypeptide(L)'
;ASDVYKRQNFEGMKERTVVVSGFSKTFAMTGWRLGYALGPERIIKLMTKIHQYGIMSAPTTAQFAAIEALKSCDDDVAEMRREYNYRRRYIVDGFRAMGLSCFEPLGAFYVFPCIKSTGMTSEEFCQNLLMEEKVAVVPGNAFGESGEGFIRCSYAYSIENIQEALKRIEKFVKRHSK
;
A
#
# COMPACT_ATOMS: atom_id res chain seq x y z
N ALA A 1 14.81 -8.33 4.74
CA ALA A 1 14.93 -7.01 5.41
C ALA A 1 13.88 -6.79 6.49
N SER A 2 12.69 -7.35 6.31
CA SER A 2 11.58 -7.09 7.23
C SER A 2 11.73 -7.70 8.61
N ASP A 3 12.41 -8.84 8.77
CA ASP A 3 12.43 -9.57 10.03
C ASP A 3 13.39 -8.99 11.06
N VAL A 4 14.49 -8.40 10.61
CA VAL A 4 15.50 -7.79 11.51
C VAL A 4 14.93 -6.59 12.28
N TYR A 5 13.98 -5.85 11.69
CA TYR A 5 13.42 -4.62 12.28
C TYR A 5 12.10 -4.84 13.02
N LYS A 6 11.57 -6.05 13.06
CA LYS A 6 10.35 -6.34 13.82
C LYS A 6 10.65 -6.28 15.32
N ARG A 7 9.81 -5.56 16.06
CA ARG A 7 10.00 -5.34 17.51
C ARG A 7 10.19 -6.63 18.31
N GLN A 8 9.48 -7.71 17.94
CA GLN A 8 9.57 -9.01 18.63
C GLN A 8 10.94 -9.70 18.50
N ASN A 9 11.80 -9.26 17.56
CA ASN A 9 13.13 -9.84 17.35
C ASN A 9 14.20 -9.25 18.30
N PHE A 10 13.89 -8.16 18.98
CA PHE A 10 14.79 -7.60 19.98
C PHE A 10 14.72 -8.41 21.28
N GLU A 11 15.86 -8.53 21.97
CA GLU A 11 15.96 -9.24 23.25
C GLU A 11 14.92 -8.72 24.26
N GLY A 12 14.19 -9.61 24.93
CA GLY A 12 13.16 -9.30 25.91
C GLY A 12 11.86 -8.70 25.33
N MET A 13 11.77 -8.47 24.01
CA MET A 13 10.59 -7.85 23.42
C MET A 13 9.50 -8.84 23.04
N LYS A 14 9.79 -10.13 22.88
CA LYS A 14 8.81 -11.16 22.53
C LYS A 14 7.61 -11.17 23.51
N GLU A 15 7.91 -11.07 24.82
CA GLU A 15 6.91 -11.06 25.89
C GLU A 15 6.16 -9.73 26.06
N ARG A 16 6.54 -8.70 25.29
CA ARG A 16 6.00 -7.34 25.36
C ARG A 16 5.42 -6.85 24.04
N THR A 17 5.40 -7.71 23.02
CA THR A 17 4.96 -7.35 21.66
C THR A 17 3.77 -8.19 21.25
N VAL A 18 2.73 -7.53 20.72
CA VAL A 18 1.65 -8.17 19.98
C VAL A 18 1.79 -7.78 18.52
N VAL A 19 1.95 -8.77 17.66
CA VAL A 19 1.98 -8.59 16.20
C VAL A 19 0.57 -8.77 15.68
N VAL A 20 0.06 -7.75 14.99
CA VAL A 20 -1.22 -7.80 14.29
C VAL A 20 -0.95 -7.70 12.80
N SER A 21 -1.45 -8.66 12.03
CA SER A 21 -1.26 -8.70 10.58
C SER A 21 -2.47 -9.33 9.90
N GLY A 22 -2.43 -9.46 8.58
CA GLY A 22 -3.56 -10.01 7.83
C GLY A 22 -3.17 -10.55 6.46
N PHE A 23 -4.07 -11.31 5.90
CA PHE A 23 -3.92 -11.98 4.61
C PHE A 23 -4.27 -11.06 3.42
N SER A 24 -4.93 -9.94 3.68
CA SER A 24 -5.50 -9.05 2.66
C SER A 24 -4.52 -8.62 1.59
N LYS A 25 -3.25 -8.34 1.94
CA LYS A 25 -2.26 -7.79 1.01
C LYS A 25 -1.28 -8.85 0.52
N THR A 26 -0.69 -9.61 1.44
CA THR A 26 0.33 -10.62 1.11
C THR A 26 -0.21 -11.70 0.17
N PHE A 27 -1.43 -12.15 0.40
CA PHE A 27 -2.08 -13.24 -0.35
C PHE A 27 -3.24 -12.77 -1.24
N ALA A 28 -3.34 -11.45 -1.52
CA ALA A 28 -4.43 -10.86 -2.31
C ALA A 28 -5.85 -11.22 -1.79
N MET A 29 -5.99 -11.43 -0.50
CA MET A 29 -7.23 -11.90 0.17
C MET A 29 -8.05 -10.77 0.79
N THR A 30 -8.18 -9.61 0.14
CA THR A 30 -8.88 -8.45 0.69
C THR A 30 -10.35 -8.72 1.01
N GLY A 31 -11.06 -9.44 0.15
CA GLY A 31 -12.47 -9.80 0.31
C GLY A 31 -12.73 -10.87 1.37
N TRP A 32 -11.73 -11.66 1.74
CA TRP A 32 -11.86 -12.74 2.71
C TRP A 32 -11.98 -12.28 4.17
N ARG A 33 -11.67 -11.01 4.44
CA ARG A 33 -11.83 -10.38 5.76
C ARG A 33 -11.15 -11.13 6.89
N LEU A 34 -9.88 -11.52 6.71
CA LEU A 34 -9.13 -12.31 7.68
C LEU A 34 -7.81 -11.65 8.07
N GLY A 35 -7.56 -11.63 9.36
CA GLY A 35 -6.30 -11.21 9.97
C GLY A 35 -5.96 -12.12 11.14
N TYR A 36 -4.81 -11.87 11.75
CA TYR A 36 -4.35 -12.63 12.91
C TYR A 36 -3.57 -11.75 13.89
N ALA A 37 -3.54 -12.17 15.13
CA ALA A 37 -2.70 -11.58 16.17
C ALA A 37 -1.84 -12.67 16.83
N LEU A 38 -0.56 -12.35 17.03
CA LEU A 38 0.42 -13.22 17.68
C LEU A 38 1.05 -12.45 18.85
N GLY A 39 1.13 -13.07 20.03
CA GLY A 39 1.71 -12.39 21.19
C GLY A 39 1.66 -13.27 22.44
N PRO A 40 2.00 -12.70 23.61
CA PRO A 40 1.97 -13.41 24.87
C PRO A 40 0.59 -13.99 25.18
N GLU A 41 0.56 -15.23 25.61
CA GLU A 41 -0.68 -16.00 25.84
C GLU A 41 -1.70 -15.24 26.69
N ARG A 42 -1.25 -14.58 27.77
CA ARG A 42 -2.12 -13.80 28.66
C ARG A 42 -2.87 -12.69 27.95
N ILE A 43 -2.24 -12.04 26.94
CA ILE A 43 -2.86 -10.96 26.16
C ILE A 43 -3.79 -11.56 25.11
N ILE A 44 -3.32 -12.57 24.37
CA ILE A 44 -4.12 -13.22 23.33
C ILE A 44 -5.39 -13.84 23.91
N LYS A 45 -5.34 -14.46 25.08
CA LYS A 45 -6.55 -14.96 25.74
C LYS A 45 -7.60 -13.88 26.01
N LEU A 46 -7.17 -12.70 26.46
CA LEU A 46 -8.08 -11.57 26.68
C LEU A 46 -8.64 -10.99 25.37
N MET A 47 -7.79 -10.87 24.34
CA MET A 47 -8.22 -10.46 23.00
C MET A 47 -9.25 -11.45 22.43
N THR A 48 -9.00 -12.75 22.56
CA THR A 48 -9.93 -13.80 22.11
C THR A 48 -11.27 -13.69 22.82
N LYS A 49 -11.27 -13.47 24.13
CA LYS A 49 -12.50 -13.29 24.91
C LYS A 49 -13.33 -12.10 24.41
N ILE A 50 -12.69 -10.95 24.18
CA ILE A 50 -13.37 -9.77 23.63
C ILE A 50 -13.91 -10.06 22.22
N HIS A 51 -13.09 -10.66 21.36
CA HIS A 51 -13.45 -11.00 19.98
C HIS A 51 -14.66 -11.94 19.92
N GLN A 52 -14.73 -12.94 20.80
CA GLN A 52 -15.87 -13.87 20.88
C GLN A 52 -17.18 -13.16 21.17
N TYR A 53 -17.17 -12.14 22.04
CA TYR A 53 -18.38 -11.37 22.35
C TYR A 53 -18.71 -10.32 21.25
N GLY A 54 -17.73 -9.89 20.45
CA GLY A 54 -17.94 -8.94 19.38
C GLY A 54 -18.44 -9.57 18.08
N ILE A 55 -17.77 -10.63 17.63
CA ILE A 55 -17.96 -11.22 16.28
C ILE A 55 -18.08 -12.74 16.32
N MET A 56 -17.79 -13.40 17.45
CA MET A 56 -17.66 -14.85 17.67
C MET A 56 -16.39 -15.41 17.02
N SER A 57 -16.32 -15.46 15.68
CA SER A 57 -15.16 -15.99 14.96
C SER A 57 -15.08 -15.38 13.55
N ALA A 58 -13.89 -15.42 12.95
CA ALA A 58 -13.74 -15.14 11.52
C ALA A 58 -14.48 -16.21 10.69
N PRO A 59 -14.91 -15.90 9.44
CA PRO A 59 -15.57 -16.87 8.58
C PRO A 59 -14.75 -18.14 8.39
N THR A 60 -15.37 -19.30 8.60
CA THR A 60 -14.67 -20.61 8.54
C THR A 60 -14.01 -20.84 7.18
N THR A 61 -14.69 -20.50 6.09
CA THR A 61 -14.13 -20.58 4.74
C THR A 61 -12.84 -19.77 4.56
N ALA A 62 -12.80 -18.56 5.13
CA ALA A 62 -11.62 -17.72 5.10
C ALA A 62 -10.46 -18.33 5.91
N GLN A 63 -10.75 -18.99 7.02
CA GLN A 63 -9.73 -19.69 7.82
C GLN A 63 -9.11 -20.86 7.04
N PHE A 64 -9.92 -21.69 6.36
CA PHE A 64 -9.41 -22.77 5.52
C PHE A 64 -8.59 -22.24 4.34
N ALA A 65 -9.07 -21.18 3.67
CA ALA A 65 -8.30 -20.53 2.62
C ALA A 65 -6.95 -19.97 3.11
N ALA A 66 -6.90 -19.41 4.32
CA ALA A 66 -5.65 -18.94 4.90
C ALA A 66 -4.67 -20.07 5.25
N ILE A 67 -5.18 -21.22 5.71
CA ILE A 67 -4.35 -22.42 5.94
C ILE A 67 -3.68 -22.84 4.63
N GLU A 68 -4.44 -22.90 3.56
CA GLU A 68 -3.92 -23.26 2.23
C GLU A 68 -2.92 -22.21 1.72
N ALA A 69 -3.24 -20.93 1.86
CA ALA A 69 -2.34 -19.83 1.48
C ALA A 69 -0.98 -19.93 2.18
N LEU A 70 -0.96 -20.25 3.47
CA LEU A 70 0.27 -20.42 4.25
C LEU A 70 1.06 -21.70 3.90
N LYS A 71 0.39 -22.73 3.37
CA LYS A 71 1.03 -24.02 3.04
C LYS A 71 1.59 -24.05 1.64
N SER A 72 0.90 -23.41 0.68
CA SER A 72 1.09 -23.72 -0.73
C SER A 72 1.31 -22.51 -1.64
N CYS A 73 1.13 -21.26 -1.16
CA CYS A 73 1.12 -20.07 -2.01
C CYS A 73 2.40 -19.19 -1.94
N ASP A 74 3.53 -19.74 -1.52
CA ASP A 74 4.79 -18.97 -1.47
C ASP A 74 5.26 -18.55 -2.87
N ASP A 75 5.09 -19.41 -3.87
CA ASP A 75 5.44 -19.11 -5.25
C ASP A 75 4.53 -18.03 -5.86
N ASP A 76 3.23 -18.07 -5.56
CA ASP A 76 2.27 -17.04 -5.99
C ASP A 76 2.63 -15.67 -5.40
N VAL A 77 3.00 -15.64 -4.11
CA VAL A 77 3.47 -14.42 -3.44
C VAL A 77 4.76 -13.90 -4.08
N ALA A 78 5.69 -14.80 -4.43
CA ALA A 78 6.93 -14.42 -5.09
C ALA A 78 6.69 -13.86 -6.49
N GLU A 79 5.74 -14.41 -7.24
CA GLU A 79 5.33 -13.91 -8.55
C GLU A 79 4.67 -12.53 -8.44
N MET A 80 3.68 -12.38 -7.59
CA MET A 80 3.05 -11.08 -7.31
C MET A 80 4.07 -10.01 -6.93
N ARG A 81 5.06 -10.37 -6.10
CA ARG A 81 6.13 -9.44 -5.70
C ARG A 81 7.00 -9.01 -6.89
N ARG A 82 7.32 -9.92 -7.82
CA ARG A 82 8.07 -9.58 -9.05
C ARG A 82 7.28 -8.61 -9.91
N GLU A 83 5.99 -8.87 -10.11
CA GLU A 83 5.10 -8.03 -10.89
C GLU A 83 4.94 -6.64 -10.26
N TYR A 84 4.70 -6.54 -8.96
CA TYR A 84 4.65 -5.27 -8.24
C TYR A 84 5.97 -4.50 -8.32
N ASN A 85 7.11 -5.17 -8.26
CA ASN A 85 8.40 -4.53 -8.38
C ASN A 85 8.64 -3.97 -9.78
N TYR A 86 8.18 -4.66 -10.82
CA TYR A 86 8.20 -4.15 -12.19
C TYR A 86 7.34 -2.87 -12.33
N ARG A 87 6.09 -2.92 -11.88
CA ARG A 87 5.18 -1.75 -11.90
C ARG A 87 5.72 -0.58 -11.07
N ARG A 88 6.30 -0.87 -9.92
CA ARG A 88 6.94 0.13 -9.06
C ARG A 88 8.04 0.89 -9.79
N ARG A 89 8.95 0.19 -10.43
CA ARG A 89 10.03 0.81 -11.21
C ARG A 89 9.45 1.66 -12.33
N TYR A 90 8.54 1.09 -13.08
CA TYR A 90 7.94 1.76 -14.22
C TYR A 90 7.26 3.09 -13.84
N ILE A 91 6.45 3.11 -12.78
CA ILE A 91 5.76 4.32 -12.35
C ILE A 91 6.72 5.37 -11.76
N VAL A 92 7.73 4.95 -11.01
CA VAL A 92 8.75 5.86 -10.46
C VAL A 92 9.56 6.52 -11.57
N ASP A 93 10.02 5.72 -12.54
CA ASP A 93 10.78 6.21 -13.70
C ASP A 93 9.93 7.15 -14.56
N GLY A 94 8.64 6.83 -14.74
CA GLY A 94 7.69 7.70 -15.44
C GLY A 94 7.53 9.07 -14.79
N PHE A 95 7.37 9.15 -13.47
CA PHE A 95 7.30 10.43 -12.76
C PHE A 95 8.61 11.23 -12.87
N ARG A 96 9.75 10.56 -12.72
CA ARG A 96 11.06 11.20 -12.84
C ARG A 96 11.32 11.74 -14.26
N ALA A 97 10.91 10.99 -15.27
CA ALA A 97 11.06 11.39 -16.67
C ALA A 97 10.26 12.66 -17.02
N MET A 98 9.11 12.89 -16.36
CA MET A 98 8.32 14.12 -16.55
C MET A 98 8.73 15.28 -15.63
N GLY A 99 9.87 15.15 -14.90
CA GLY A 99 10.41 16.20 -14.04
C GLY A 99 9.85 16.25 -12.62
N LEU A 100 9.03 15.28 -12.22
CA LEU A 100 8.51 15.19 -10.85
C LEU A 100 9.43 14.31 -10.01
N SER A 101 10.01 14.86 -8.94
CA SER A 101 10.79 14.03 -8.02
C SER A 101 9.89 12.99 -7.36
N CYS A 102 10.35 11.74 -7.37
CA CYS A 102 9.63 10.62 -6.77
C CYS A 102 10.59 9.78 -5.94
N PHE A 103 10.28 9.66 -4.64
CA PHE A 103 10.99 8.76 -3.76
C PHE A 103 10.70 7.31 -4.18
N GLU A 104 11.73 6.46 -4.12
CA GLU A 104 11.58 5.04 -4.44
C GLU A 104 11.01 4.28 -3.23
N PRO A 105 9.75 3.80 -3.30
CA PRO A 105 9.16 3.08 -2.18
C PRO A 105 9.75 1.68 -2.08
N LEU A 106 10.12 1.28 -0.87
CA LEU A 106 10.65 -0.05 -0.57
C LEU A 106 9.56 -1.03 -0.11
N GLY A 107 8.33 -0.59 -0.03
CA GLY A 107 7.17 -1.39 0.40
C GLY A 107 5.85 -0.80 -0.05
N ALA A 108 4.75 -1.51 0.23
CA ALA A 108 3.41 -1.20 -0.22
C ALA A 108 3.28 -1.18 -1.75
N PHE A 109 2.25 -0.54 -2.27
CA PHE A 109 1.96 -0.39 -3.71
C PHE A 109 1.55 1.06 -4.04
N TYR A 110 2.19 2.03 -3.38
CA TYR A 110 1.96 3.46 -3.57
C TYR A 110 3.27 4.20 -3.83
N VAL A 111 3.19 5.24 -4.65
CA VAL A 111 4.24 6.24 -4.83
C VAL A 111 3.73 7.61 -4.42
N PHE A 112 4.64 8.48 -4.00
CA PHE A 112 4.38 9.86 -3.60
C PHE A 112 5.25 10.83 -4.41
N PRO A 113 4.92 11.11 -5.68
CA PRO A 113 5.63 12.12 -6.46
C PRO A 113 5.35 13.52 -5.91
N CYS A 114 6.38 14.37 -5.95
CA CYS A 114 6.32 15.76 -5.59
C CYS A 114 5.82 16.59 -6.78
N ILE A 115 4.78 17.38 -6.54
CA ILE A 115 4.14 18.21 -7.59
C ILE A 115 4.43 19.72 -7.41
N LYS A 116 5.33 20.10 -6.51
CA LYS A 116 5.64 21.50 -6.18
C LYS A 116 6.09 22.32 -7.39
N SER A 117 6.71 21.69 -8.38
CA SER A 117 7.13 22.34 -9.63
C SER A 117 5.96 22.90 -10.46
N THR A 118 4.74 22.42 -10.23
CA THR A 118 3.53 22.93 -10.91
C THR A 118 2.98 24.20 -10.27
N GLY A 119 3.42 24.55 -9.06
CA GLY A 119 2.90 25.67 -8.28
C GLY A 119 1.50 25.47 -7.71
N MET A 120 0.90 24.29 -7.87
CA MET A 120 -0.42 23.93 -7.35
C MET A 120 -0.31 23.35 -5.94
N THR A 121 -1.36 23.53 -5.15
CA THR A 121 -1.59 22.72 -3.96
C THR A 121 -1.90 21.27 -4.31
N SER A 122 -1.77 20.36 -3.35
CA SER A 122 -2.10 18.93 -3.56
C SER A 122 -3.55 18.72 -4.00
N GLU A 123 -4.47 19.48 -3.44
CA GLU A 123 -5.90 19.39 -3.78
C GLU A 123 -6.20 19.96 -5.17
N GLU A 124 -5.68 21.16 -5.48
CA GLU A 124 -5.86 21.77 -6.82
C GLU A 124 -5.32 20.84 -7.92
N PHE A 125 -4.13 20.27 -7.70
CA PHE A 125 -3.56 19.33 -8.67
C PHE A 125 -4.47 18.12 -8.90
N CYS A 126 -4.94 17.48 -7.82
CA CYS A 126 -5.81 16.31 -7.92
C CYS A 126 -7.15 16.61 -8.59
N GLN A 127 -7.77 17.73 -8.25
CA GLN A 127 -9.05 18.15 -8.84
C GLN A 127 -8.91 18.46 -10.33
N ASN A 128 -7.90 19.28 -10.69
CA ASN A 128 -7.68 19.67 -12.07
C ASN A 128 -7.29 18.46 -12.94
N LEU A 129 -6.40 17.59 -12.44
CA LEU A 129 -6.03 16.36 -13.14
C LEU A 129 -7.25 15.45 -13.40
N LEU A 130 -8.13 15.32 -12.41
CA LEU A 130 -9.36 14.53 -12.56
C LEU A 130 -10.29 15.16 -13.61
N MET A 131 -10.46 16.47 -13.57
CA MET A 131 -11.38 17.17 -14.49
C MET A 131 -10.86 17.21 -15.91
N GLU A 132 -9.56 17.45 -16.11
CA GLU A 132 -8.96 17.64 -17.44
C GLU A 132 -8.57 16.31 -18.10
N GLU A 133 -7.95 15.40 -17.35
CA GLU A 133 -7.35 14.19 -17.92
C GLU A 133 -8.03 12.88 -17.45
N LYS A 134 -9.05 12.97 -16.58
CA LYS A 134 -9.79 11.81 -16.04
C LYS A 134 -8.89 10.79 -15.31
N VAL A 135 -7.88 11.29 -14.61
CA VAL A 135 -6.98 10.50 -13.76
C VAL A 135 -7.23 10.89 -12.31
N ALA A 136 -7.65 9.91 -11.50
CA ALA A 136 -7.89 10.10 -10.08
C ALA A 136 -6.65 9.71 -9.27
N VAL A 137 -6.15 10.63 -8.47
CA VAL A 137 -5.07 10.43 -7.49
C VAL A 137 -5.51 11.01 -6.15
N VAL A 138 -4.77 10.73 -5.08
CA VAL A 138 -5.13 11.22 -3.75
C VAL A 138 -4.16 12.35 -3.35
N PRO A 139 -4.66 13.50 -2.88
CA PRO A 139 -3.79 14.58 -2.42
C PRO A 139 -2.99 14.14 -1.20
N GLY A 140 -1.72 14.53 -1.16
CA GLY A 140 -0.80 14.07 -0.11
C GLY A 140 -1.17 14.57 1.28
N ASN A 141 -1.73 15.78 1.40
CA ASN A 141 -2.18 16.36 2.66
C ASN A 141 -3.33 15.57 3.33
N ALA A 142 -4.04 14.70 2.60
CA ALA A 142 -4.98 13.74 3.19
C ALA A 142 -4.30 12.74 4.17
N PHE A 143 -2.97 12.63 4.14
CA PHE A 143 -2.17 11.77 5.02
C PHE A 143 -1.38 12.56 6.08
N GLY A 144 -1.68 13.83 6.23
CA GLY A 144 -1.04 14.76 7.16
C GLY A 144 -0.44 15.98 6.46
N GLU A 145 -0.21 17.05 7.22
CA GLU A 145 0.26 18.34 6.70
C GLU A 145 1.59 18.23 5.92
N SER A 146 2.47 17.33 6.33
CA SER A 146 3.74 17.07 5.64
C SER A 146 3.57 16.53 4.22
N GLY A 147 2.38 16.05 3.87
CA GLY A 147 2.04 15.56 2.53
C GLY A 147 1.67 16.66 1.54
N GLU A 148 1.60 17.94 1.97
CA GLU A 148 1.32 19.04 1.05
C GLU A 148 2.43 19.21 0.00
N GLY A 149 2.02 19.40 -1.25
CA GLY A 149 2.92 19.43 -2.42
C GLY A 149 3.28 18.04 -2.95
N PHE A 150 2.55 17.00 -2.52
CA PHE A 150 2.68 15.62 -3.00
C PHE A 150 1.31 15.06 -3.39
N ILE A 151 1.33 14.02 -4.21
CA ILE A 151 0.15 13.20 -4.52
C ILE A 151 0.45 11.73 -4.27
N ARG A 152 -0.54 10.93 -3.87
CA ARG A 152 -0.41 9.49 -3.76
C ARG A 152 -1.00 8.80 -4.97
N CYS A 153 -0.20 7.99 -5.65
CA CYS A 153 -0.63 7.14 -6.75
C CYS A 153 -0.46 5.67 -6.39
N SER A 154 -1.44 4.84 -6.74
CA SER A 154 -1.36 3.39 -6.60
C SER A 154 -0.79 2.76 -7.86
N TYR A 155 0.09 1.76 -7.72
CA TYR A 155 0.51 0.91 -8.82
C TYR A 155 -0.05 -0.52 -8.74
N ALA A 156 -1.15 -0.69 -7.99
CA ALA A 156 -1.92 -1.93 -7.94
C ALA A 156 -2.93 -2.03 -9.12
N TYR A 157 -2.50 -1.61 -10.31
CA TYR A 157 -3.25 -1.64 -11.56
C TYR A 157 -2.43 -2.37 -12.63
N SER A 158 -3.07 -2.74 -13.75
CA SER A 158 -2.33 -3.30 -14.88
C SER A 158 -1.30 -2.32 -15.44
N ILE A 159 -0.27 -2.83 -16.10
CA ILE A 159 0.78 -1.96 -16.65
C ILE A 159 0.23 -1.01 -17.72
N GLU A 160 -0.76 -1.45 -18.51
CA GLU A 160 -1.40 -0.64 -19.54
C GLU A 160 -2.12 0.55 -18.93
N ASN A 161 -2.84 0.34 -17.81
CA ASN A 161 -3.51 1.41 -17.09
C ASN A 161 -2.51 2.40 -16.48
N ILE A 162 -1.39 1.92 -15.96
CA ILE A 162 -0.30 2.77 -15.45
C ILE A 162 0.32 3.61 -16.57
N GLN A 163 0.55 3.00 -17.72
CA GLN A 163 1.09 3.69 -18.91
C GLN A 163 0.17 4.81 -19.37
N GLU A 164 -1.12 4.52 -19.51
CA GLU A 164 -2.10 5.52 -19.93
C GLU A 164 -2.25 6.63 -18.89
N ALA A 165 -2.26 6.31 -17.60
CA ALA A 165 -2.30 7.31 -16.55
C ALA A 165 -1.06 8.23 -16.57
N LEU A 166 0.15 7.68 -16.70
CA LEU A 166 1.38 8.45 -16.77
C LEU A 166 1.41 9.37 -18.01
N LYS A 167 0.95 8.89 -19.16
CA LYS A 167 0.84 9.70 -20.39
C LYS A 167 -0.09 10.91 -20.19
N ARG A 168 -1.22 10.72 -19.52
CA ARG A 168 -2.17 11.81 -19.21
C ARG A 168 -1.61 12.76 -18.17
N ILE A 169 -0.97 12.24 -17.12
CA ILE A 169 -0.31 13.07 -16.10
C ILE A 169 0.81 13.91 -16.74
N GLU A 170 1.64 13.33 -17.60
CA GLU A 170 2.70 14.06 -18.32
C GLU A 170 2.14 15.22 -19.16
N LYS A 171 1.05 14.96 -19.89
CA LYS A 171 0.36 15.99 -20.68
C LYS A 171 -0.16 17.12 -19.79
N PHE A 172 -0.73 16.78 -18.63
CA PHE A 172 -1.21 17.75 -17.64
C PHE A 172 -0.05 18.56 -17.04
N VAL A 173 1.01 17.89 -16.59
CA VAL A 173 2.19 18.54 -16.02
C VAL A 173 2.82 19.52 -17.02
N LYS A 174 3.02 19.11 -18.29
CA LYS A 174 3.57 20.00 -19.35
C LYS A 174 2.76 21.27 -19.59
N ARG A 175 1.44 21.23 -19.39
CA ARG A 175 0.59 22.43 -19.54
C ARG A 175 0.66 23.36 -18.32
N HIS A 176 0.94 22.84 -17.16
CA HIS A 176 0.87 23.56 -15.89
C HIS A 176 2.23 23.77 -15.22
N SER A 177 3.32 23.20 -15.73
CA SER A 177 4.67 23.54 -15.28
C SER A 177 5.10 24.90 -15.83
N LYS A 178 5.64 25.73 -14.93
CA LYS A 178 6.17 27.05 -15.27
C LYS A 178 7.60 26.95 -15.79
#